data_eb756b7f62e9f7fe8da37ab6d8705590
#
_entry.id   eb756b7f62e9f7fe8da37ab6d8705590
#
_cell.length_a   1.000
_cell.length_b   1.000
_cell.length_c   1.000
_cell.angle_alpha   90.00
_cell.angle_beta   90.00
_cell.angle_gamma   90.00
#
_symmetry.space_group_name_H-M   'P 1'
#
loop_
_entity.id
_entity.type
_entity.pdbx_description
1 polymer ?
#
loop_
_entity_poly.entity_id
_entity_poly.type
_entity_poly.pdbx_seq_one_letter_code
_entity_poly.pdbx_strand_id
1 'polypeptide(L)'
;GVPGATDDHQSWAKGEQLAAIYDQYDHPMYKRLENLAKKMGGHGGMDFIMLYRMVECLKEGIPLDQNVYEGCFWSAVSPLSEISVSQGGMPQKFPDFTRGRWVKTKPLQIVK
;
A
#
# COMPACT_ATOMS: atom_id res chain seq x y z
N GLY A 1 -9.93 12.61 17.35
CA GLY A 1 -10.95 11.72 16.76
C GLY A 1 -11.18 12.02 15.29
N VAL A 2 -11.71 11.07 14.54
CA VAL A 2 -12.10 11.29 13.14
C VAL A 2 -13.40 12.08 13.12
N PRO A 3 -13.49 13.23 12.41
CA PRO A 3 -14.74 13.99 12.33
C PRO A 3 -15.88 13.12 11.77
N GLY A 4 -17.02 13.11 12.44
CA GLY A 4 -18.18 12.27 12.07
C GLY A 4 -18.14 10.83 12.58
N ALA A 5 -17.11 10.44 13.32
CA ALA A 5 -17.09 9.18 14.07
C ALA A 5 -18.05 9.25 15.28
N THR A 6 -18.32 8.11 15.90
CA THR A 6 -19.22 8.04 17.04
C THR A 6 -18.68 8.83 18.24
N ASP A 7 -19.55 9.49 19.00
CA ASP A 7 -19.18 10.14 20.27
C ASP A 7 -18.93 9.13 21.40
N ASP A 8 -19.33 7.88 21.20
CA ASP A 8 -19.08 6.79 22.13
C ASP A 8 -17.73 6.13 21.86
N HIS A 9 -16.78 6.33 22.76
CA HIS A 9 -15.42 5.79 22.67
C HIS A 9 -15.34 4.25 22.76
N GLN A 10 -16.44 3.58 23.11
CA GLN A 10 -16.51 2.12 23.17
C GLN A 10 -17.24 1.50 21.98
N SER A 11 -17.74 2.30 21.04
CA SER A 11 -18.41 1.82 19.84
C SER A 11 -17.59 2.08 18.57
N TRP A 12 -17.79 1.21 17.58
CA TRP A 12 -17.21 1.35 16.26
C TRP A 12 -18.20 2.01 15.31
N ALA A 13 -17.70 2.88 14.41
CA ALA A 13 -18.52 3.42 13.34
C ALA A 13 -19.10 2.29 12.47
N LYS A 14 -20.40 2.36 12.15
CA LYS A 14 -21.12 1.35 11.35
C LYS A 14 -22.06 2.04 10.37
N GLY A 15 -22.49 1.28 9.36
CA GLY A 15 -23.48 1.76 8.40
C GLY A 15 -23.09 3.08 7.74
N GLU A 16 -23.96 4.08 7.80
CA GLU A 16 -23.76 5.39 7.15
C GLU A 16 -22.56 6.16 7.69
N GLN A 17 -22.26 6.06 8.97
CA GLN A 17 -21.08 6.71 9.56
C GLN A 17 -19.78 6.15 8.98
N LEU A 18 -19.69 4.83 8.83
CA LEU A 18 -18.54 4.18 8.22
C LEU A 18 -18.43 4.52 6.73
N ALA A 19 -19.56 4.54 6.02
CA ALA A 19 -19.62 4.93 4.61
C ALA A 19 -19.13 6.38 4.39
N ALA A 20 -19.52 7.31 5.26
CA ALA A 20 -19.06 8.71 5.21
C ALA A 20 -17.54 8.82 5.45
N ILE A 21 -16.99 8.01 6.35
CA ILE A 21 -15.55 7.97 6.60
C ILE A 21 -14.81 7.46 5.36
N TYR A 22 -15.27 6.38 4.74
CA TYR A 22 -14.69 5.88 3.48
C TYR A 22 -14.79 6.93 2.38
N ASP A 23 -15.96 7.57 2.20
CA ASP A 23 -16.12 8.61 1.19
C ASP A 23 -15.16 9.79 1.42
N GLN A 24 -14.85 10.14 2.65
CA GLN A 24 -13.93 11.21 2.96
C GLN A 24 -12.46 10.83 2.78
N TYR A 25 -12.06 9.62 3.17
CA TYR A 25 -10.65 9.22 3.33
C TYR A 25 -10.14 8.21 2.32
N ASP A 26 -11.00 7.58 1.52
CA ASP A 26 -10.57 6.65 0.49
C ASP A 26 -9.67 7.35 -0.54
N HIS A 27 -8.69 6.58 -1.00
CA HIS A 27 -7.72 7.07 -1.97
C HIS A 27 -8.41 7.53 -3.27
N PRO A 28 -8.05 8.69 -3.85
CA PRO A 28 -8.70 9.22 -5.06
C PRO A 28 -8.74 8.23 -6.23
N MET A 29 -7.68 7.47 -6.44
CA MET A 29 -7.62 6.42 -7.47
C MET A 29 -8.65 5.31 -7.20
N TYR A 30 -8.81 4.88 -5.95
CA TYR A 30 -9.81 3.89 -5.58
C TYR A 30 -11.21 4.41 -5.90
N LYS A 31 -11.57 5.61 -5.48
CA LYS A 31 -12.86 6.24 -5.78
C LYS A 31 -13.14 6.28 -7.28
N ARG A 32 -12.14 6.64 -8.08
CA ARG A 32 -12.26 6.72 -9.55
C ARG A 32 -12.47 5.34 -10.20
N LEU A 33 -11.82 4.30 -9.71
CA LEU A 33 -11.75 2.99 -10.34
C LEU A 33 -12.62 1.92 -9.68
N GLU A 34 -13.21 2.19 -8.51
CA GLU A 34 -13.91 1.22 -7.67
C GLU A 34 -14.93 0.36 -8.44
N ASN A 35 -15.80 0.98 -9.19
CA ASN A 35 -16.85 0.29 -9.93
C ASN A 35 -16.28 -0.65 -11.00
N LEU A 36 -15.23 -0.24 -11.67
CA LEU A 36 -14.55 -1.05 -12.68
C LEU A 36 -13.75 -2.16 -12.02
N ALA A 37 -13.01 -1.85 -10.96
CA ALA A 37 -12.23 -2.80 -10.20
C ALA A 37 -13.10 -3.94 -9.62
N LYS A 38 -14.26 -3.61 -9.06
CA LYS A 38 -15.23 -4.61 -8.56
C LYS A 38 -15.76 -5.53 -9.68
N LYS A 39 -15.97 -5.01 -10.89
CA LYS A 39 -16.40 -5.81 -12.05
C LYS A 39 -15.30 -6.75 -12.56
N MET A 40 -14.06 -6.28 -12.56
CA MET A 40 -12.92 -7.05 -13.06
C MET A 40 -12.46 -8.13 -12.06
N GLY A 41 -12.80 -7.98 -10.78
CA GLY A 41 -12.48 -8.94 -9.74
C GLY A 41 -11.01 -8.88 -9.29
N GLY A 42 -10.53 -9.99 -8.69
CA GLY A 42 -9.19 -10.08 -8.10
C GLY A 42 -9.09 -9.37 -6.76
N HIS A 43 -9.17 -10.14 -5.64
CA HIS A 43 -9.05 -9.65 -4.26
C HIS A 43 -9.85 -8.37 -3.97
N GLY A 44 -11.14 -8.35 -4.35
CA GLY A 44 -12.00 -7.17 -4.18
C GLY A 44 -11.68 -5.99 -5.10
N GLY A 45 -10.96 -6.23 -6.21
CA GLY A 45 -10.56 -5.21 -7.19
C GLY A 45 -9.13 -4.69 -7.02
N MET A 46 -8.41 -5.15 -6.01
CA MET A 46 -7.05 -4.72 -5.70
C MET A 46 -6.08 -5.04 -6.85
N ASP A 47 -6.15 -6.27 -7.39
CA ASP A 47 -5.29 -6.73 -8.49
C ASP A 47 -5.51 -5.87 -9.75
N PHE A 48 -6.77 -5.51 -10.02
CA PHE A 48 -7.09 -4.63 -11.14
C PHE A 48 -6.45 -3.25 -10.98
N ILE A 49 -6.57 -2.63 -9.81
CA ILE A 49 -6.00 -1.29 -9.55
C ILE A 49 -4.47 -1.31 -9.67
N MET A 50 -3.83 -2.35 -9.15
CA MET A 50 -2.37 -2.54 -9.27
C MET A 50 -1.93 -2.63 -10.74
N LEU A 51 -2.59 -3.48 -11.53
CA LEU A 51 -2.29 -3.64 -12.96
C LEU A 51 -2.60 -2.38 -13.76
N TYR A 52 -3.71 -1.72 -13.47
CA TYR A 52 -4.08 -0.45 -14.08
C TYR A 52 -2.97 0.58 -13.88
N ARG A 53 -2.49 0.72 -12.65
CA ARG A 53 -1.42 1.66 -12.33
C ARG A 53 -0.10 1.31 -13.01
N MET A 54 0.24 0.03 -13.09
CA MET A 54 1.42 -0.43 -13.82
C MET A 54 1.35 -0.04 -15.31
N VAL A 55 0.21 -0.31 -15.96
CA VAL A 55 0.01 0.07 -17.37
C VAL A 55 0.06 1.58 -17.56
N GLU A 56 -0.52 2.36 -16.66
CA GLU A 56 -0.47 3.83 -16.67
C GLU A 56 0.98 4.32 -16.62
N CYS A 57 1.79 3.83 -15.68
CA CYS A 57 3.20 4.16 -15.57
C CYS A 57 3.98 3.83 -16.85
N LEU A 58 3.75 2.65 -17.43
CA LEU A 58 4.42 2.24 -18.67
C LEU A 58 4.02 3.11 -19.87
N LYS A 59 2.76 3.50 -19.97
CA LYS A 59 2.27 4.39 -21.05
C LYS A 59 2.85 5.80 -20.93
N GLU A 60 3.01 6.31 -19.73
CA GLU A 60 3.55 7.63 -19.45
C GLU A 60 5.08 7.67 -19.40
N GLY A 61 5.75 6.52 -19.43
CA GLY A 61 7.22 6.42 -19.32
C GLY A 61 7.74 6.85 -17.96
N ILE A 62 6.94 6.72 -16.90
CA ILE A 62 7.34 7.03 -15.54
C ILE A 62 7.70 5.76 -14.77
N PRO A 63 8.52 5.86 -13.70
CA PRO A 63 8.86 4.72 -12.88
C PRO A 63 7.62 4.03 -12.29
N LEU A 64 7.67 2.70 -12.19
CA LEU A 64 6.64 1.94 -11.49
C LEU A 64 6.59 2.31 -10.01
N ASP A 65 5.40 2.32 -9.44
CA ASP A 65 5.20 2.58 -8.00
C ASP A 65 5.87 1.50 -7.13
N GLN A 66 5.93 0.28 -7.67
CA GLN A 66 6.63 -0.86 -7.06
C GLN A 66 7.75 -1.31 -8.00
N ASN A 67 8.98 -1.07 -7.62
CA ASN A 67 10.16 -1.43 -8.39
C ASN A 67 10.87 -2.67 -7.80
N VAL A 68 11.93 -3.13 -8.49
CA VAL A 68 12.69 -4.31 -8.07
C VAL A 68 13.31 -4.17 -6.67
N TYR A 69 13.67 -2.96 -6.25
CA TYR A 69 14.27 -2.75 -4.93
C TYR A 69 13.27 -2.94 -3.81
N GLU A 70 12.04 -2.50 -4.01
CA GLU A 70 10.93 -2.73 -3.08
C GLU A 70 10.54 -4.21 -3.03
N GLY A 71 10.52 -4.89 -4.18
CA GLY A 71 10.33 -6.33 -4.23
C GLY A 71 11.40 -7.09 -3.43
N CYS A 72 12.68 -6.73 -3.60
CA CYS A 72 13.78 -7.30 -2.80
C CYS A 72 13.63 -6.98 -1.31
N PHE A 73 13.25 -5.75 -0.98
CA PHE A 73 13.05 -5.29 0.40
C PHE A 73 11.96 -6.14 1.10
N TRP A 74 10.82 -6.30 0.50
CA TRP A 74 9.72 -7.10 1.06
C TRP A 74 10.07 -8.58 1.17
N SER A 75 10.73 -9.13 0.14
CA SER A 75 11.13 -10.52 0.12
C SER A 75 12.22 -10.87 1.16
N ALA A 76 13.03 -9.89 1.56
CA ALA A 76 14.07 -10.10 2.56
C ALA A 76 13.54 -10.27 3.99
N VAL A 77 12.30 -9.87 4.26
CA VAL A 77 11.71 -9.98 5.61
C VAL A 77 11.65 -11.44 6.07
N SER A 78 11.22 -12.37 5.21
CA SER A 78 11.10 -13.79 5.57
C SER A 78 12.43 -14.43 5.97
N PRO A 79 13.50 -14.41 5.16
CA PRO A 79 14.77 -15.02 5.52
C PRO A 79 15.43 -14.32 6.71
N LEU A 80 15.31 -13.00 6.86
CA LEU A 80 15.83 -12.29 8.03
C LEU A 80 15.07 -12.67 9.31
N SER A 81 13.76 -12.88 9.21
CA SER A 81 12.94 -13.34 10.33
C SER A 81 13.34 -14.75 10.77
N GLU A 82 13.59 -15.65 9.81
CA GLU A 82 14.09 -17.00 10.10
C GLU A 82 15.42 -16.96 10.87
N ILE A 83 16.38 -16.19 10.40
CA ILE A 83 17.68 -16.00 11.07
C ILE A 83 17.46 -15.41 12.47
N SER A 84 16.63 -14.38 12.60
CA SER A 84 16.33 -13.76 13.90
C SER A 84 15.77 -14.78 14.90
N VAL A 85 14.79 -15.57 14.49
CA VAL A 85 14.15 -16.59 15.34
C VAL A 85 15.17 -17.66 15.75
N SER A 86 16.00 -18.15 14.82
CA SER A 86 17.03 -19.14 15.12
C SER A 86 18.08 -18.64 16.12
N GLN A 87 18.24 -17.34 16.24
CA GLN A 87 19.15 -16.67 17.16
C GLN A 87 18.47 -16.10 18.43
N GLY A 88 17.27 -16.60 18.76
CA GLY A 88 16.54 -16.16 19.95
C GLY A 88 15.95 -14.74 19.87
N GLY A 89 15.57 -14.28 18.68
CA GLY A 89 14.96 -12.98 18.46
C GLY A 89 15.97 -11.84 18.27
N MET A 90 17.22 -12.15 17.95
CA MET A 90 18.24 -11.12 17.75
C MET A 90 17.92 -10.22 16.54
N PRO A 91 18.11 -8.89 16.68
CA PRO A 91 17.96 -7.97 15.56
C PRO A 91 18.89 -8.33 14.40
N GLN A 92 18.34 -8.35 13.17
CA GLN A 92 19.10 -8.62 11.96
C GLN A 92 19.37 -7.32 11.20
N LYS A 93 20.58 -7.19 10.63
CA LYS A 93 20.92 -6.08 9.76
C LYS A 93 20.17 -6.22 8.43
N PHE A 94 19.31 -5.25 8.14
CA PHE A 94 18.59 -5.24 6.87
C PHE A 94 19.54 -4.82 5.72
N PRO A 95 19.60 -5.57 4.60
CA PRO A 95 20.46 -5.22 3.47
C PRO A 95 19.92 -4.00 2.71
N ASP A 96 20.82 -3.10 2.33
CA ASP A 96 20.49 -2.00 1.43
C ASP A 96 20.70 -2.41 -0.03
N PHE A 97 19.64 -2.83 -0.68
CA PHE A 97 19.65 -3.24 -2.10
C PHE A 97 19.91 -2.07 -3.05
N THR A 98 19.70 -0.83 -2.61
CA THR A 98 19.88 0.38 -3.42
C THR A 98 21.31 0.93 -3.41
N ARG A 99 22.18 0.40 -2.55
CA ARG A 99 23.54 0.90 -2.32
C ARG A 99 23.55 2.41 -1.98
N GLY A 100 22.69 2.81 -1.05
CA GLY A 100 22.57 4.20 -0.57
C GLY A 100 21.71 5.11 -1.46
N ARG A 101 21.22 4.65 -2.60
CA ARG A 101 20.44 5.50 -3.52
C ARG A 101 19.08 5.90 -2.97
N TRP A 102 18.52 5.12 -2.04
CA TRP A 102 17.22 5.40 -1.41
C TRP A 102 17.18 6.80 -0.78
N VAL A 103 18.30 7.31 -0.27
CA VAL A 103 18.38 8.65 0.35
C VAL A 103 17.99 9.77 -0.63
N LYS A 104 18.19 9.54 -1.94
CA LYS A 104 17.89 10.51 -3.00
C LYS A 104 16.57 10.22 -3.70
N THR A 105 15.88 9.15 -3.32
CA THR A 105 14.60 8.77 -3.93
C THR A 105 13.51 9.73 -3.47
N LYS A 106 12.82 10.32 -4.42
CA LYS A 106 11.66 11.19 -4.11
C LYS A 106 10.47 10.32 -3.71
N PRO A 107 9.61 10.80 -2.81
CA PRO A 107 8.36 10.12 -2.49
C PRO A 107 7.51 9.90 -3.76
N LEU A 108 6.84 8.77 -3.81
CA LEU A 108 5.90 8.47 -4.89
C LEU A 108 4.72 9.44 -4.86
N GLN A 109 4.38 9.99 -6.01
CA GLN A 109 3.21 10.86 -6.17
C GLN A 109 2.04 10.05 -6.75
N ILE A 110 1.52 9.13 -5.94
CA ILE A 110 0.41 8.26 -6.34
C ILE A 110 -0.95 8.98 -6.20
N VAL A 111 -0.99 10.05 -5.41
CA VAL A 111 -2.20 10.83 -5.14
C VAL A 111 -2.36 11.89 -6.22
N LYS A 112 -3.01 11.53 -7.33
CA LYS A 112 -3.49 12.47 -8.35
C LYS A 112 -4.89 12.08 -8.80
#